data_ea2c946e054b11b0a5b75c7fa9c5c187
#
_entry.id   ea2c946e054b11b0a5b75c7fa9c5c187
#
_cell.length_a   1.000
_cell.length_b   1.000
_cell.length_c   1.000
_cell.angle_alpha   90.00
_cell.angle_beta   90.00
_cell.angle_gamma   90.00
#
_symmetry.space_group_name_H-M   'P 1'
#
loop_
_entity.id
_entity.type
_entity.pdbx_description
1 polymer ?
#
loop_
_entity_poly.entity_id
_entity_poly.type
_entity_poly.pdbx_seq_one_letter_code
_entity_poly.pdbx_strand_id
1 'polypeptide(L)'
;MAITASMVKELRETTGAGMMDAKKALTETNGDFEAAIDWLRTKGLAKAAKKSSRVAAEGLVAVAISDGKGVAVEVNSETDFVAKNSDFQEMVKAIAHAALDVSNTDQLAEASINGKKVSDTLTDNIAKIGENMTLRRMEAIEAERVVTYVHNSAAQDMGQIGVLVAINGENTEFARQVAMHVAAANPQALSSAELDQSVVEREKNILTEQARESGKPEQVIEKMIQGRMKKFLAEVTLLGQDFVINPDLTVEAAAREAGVEIVSYVRMAVGEGIELSLIHI
;
A
#
# COMPACT_ATOMS: atom_id res chain seq x y z
N MET A 1 19.56 -44.05 -3.97
CA MET A 1 20.74 -43.29 -4.45
C MET A 1 21.28 -42.44 -3.31
N ALA A 2 22.59 -42.29 -3.13
CA ALA A 2 23.11 -41.45 -2.06
C ALA A 2 22.90 -39.96 -2.41
N ILE A 3 22.27 -39.19 -1.52
CA ILE A 3 22.04 -37.75 -1.69
C ILE A 3 23.38 -37.03 -1.48
N THR A 4 23.88 -36.38 -2.55
CA THR A 4 25.14 -35.64 -2.49
C THR A 4 24.93 -34.17 -2.12
N ALA A 5 25.98 -33.52 -1.58
CA ALA A 5 25.95 -32.10 -1.30
C ALA A 5 25.70 -31.23 -2.55
N SER A 6 26.18 -31.71 -3.73
CA SER A 6 25.94 -31.05 -5.02
C SER A 6 24.47 -31.04 -5.40
N MET A 7 23.77 -32.18 -5.27
CA MET A 7 22.32 -32.27 -5.53
C MET A 7 21.52 -31.33 -4.62
N VAL A 8 21.89 -31.27 -3.34
CA VAL A 8 21.23 -30.37 -2.37
C VAL A 8 21.46 -28.91 -2.74
N LYS A 9 22.69 -28.55 -3.17
CA LYS A 9 23.02 -27.20 -3.60
C LYS A 9 22.23 -26.81 -4.85
N GLU A 10 22.20 -27.69 -5.86
CA GLU A 10 21.47 -27.47 -7.11
C GLU A 10 19.96 -27.29 -6.88
N LEU A 11 19.35 -28.18 -6.08
CA LEU A 11 17.93 -28.07 -5.74
C LEU A 11 17.63 -26.76 -4.98
N ARG A 12 18.53 -26.33 -4.10
CA ARG A 12 18.44 -25.05 -3.40
C ARG A 12 18.49 -23.84 -4.34
N GLU A 13 19.43 -23.85 -5.30
CA GLU A 13 19.60 -22.80 -6.29
C GLU A 13 18.38 -22.70 -7.21
N THR A 14 17.80 -23.85 -7.58
CA THR A 14 16.61 -23.91 -8.44
C THR A 14 15.33 -23.48 -7.73
N THR A 15 15.17 -23.85 -6.45
CA THR A 15 13.88 -23.68 -5.74
C THR A 15 13.87 -22.56 -4.69
N GLY A 16 15.04 -22.03 -4.30
CA GLY A 16 15.19 -21.11 -3.19
C GLY A 16 14.94 -21.74 -1.81
N ALA A 17 14.72 -23.04 -1.72
CA ALA A 17 14.45 -23.73 -0.47
C ALA A 17 15.64 -23.72 0.50
N GLY A 18 15.39 -23.81 1.81
CA GLY A 18 16.44 -23.96 2.82
C GLY A 18 17.21 -25.28 2.63
N MET A 19 18.49 -25.30 3.03
CA MET A 19 19.38 -26.46 2.86
C MET A 19 18.79 -27.76 3.44
N MET A 20 18.15 -27.67 4.61
CA MET A 20 17.56 -28.85 5.27
C MET A 20 16.29 -29.32 4.56
N ASP A 21 15.46 -28.40 4.04
CA ASP A 21 14.26 -28.73 3.28
C ASP A 21 14.63 -29.37 1.92
N ALA A 22 15.63 -28.83 1.23
CA ALA A 22 16.13 -29.39 -0.04
C ALA A 22 16.72 -30.81 0.18
N LYS A 23 17.53 -31.01 1.21
CA LYS A 23 18.05 -32.32 1.59
C LYS A 23 16.92 -33.31 1.89
N LYS A 24 15.92 -32.87 2.66
CA LYS A 24 14.76 -33.70 3.01
C LYS A 24 13.94 -34.08 1.79
N ALA A 25 13.66 -33.10 0.90
CA ALA A 25 12.95 -33.37 -0.35
C ALA A 25 13.62 -34.45 -1.18
N LEU A 26 14.94 -34.32 -1.43
CA LEU A 26 15.71 -35.34 -2.16
C LEU A 26 15.68 -36.71 -1.45
N THR A 27 15.70 -36.74 -0.13
CA THR A 27 15.62 -38.02 0.62
C THR A 27 14.27 -38.67 0.44
N GLU A 28 13.17 -37.92 0.58
CA GLU A 28 11.80 -38.44 0.44
C GLU A 28 11.48 -38.90 -1.00
N THR A 29 12.18 -38.34 -1.98
CA THR A 29 11.99 -38.66 -3.40
C THR A 29 13.10 -39.55 -3.98
N ASN A 30 13.92 -40.16 -3.11
CA ASN A 30 15.03 -41.05 -3.51
C ASN A 30 16.02 -40.42 -4.52
N GLY A 31 16.20 -39.12 -4.47
CA GLY A 31 17.11 -38.36 -5.35
C GLY A 31 16.49 -37.97 -6.68
N ASP A 32 15.21 -38.16 -6.91
CA ASP A 32 14.50 -37.66 -8.08
C ASP A 32 14.31 -36.14 -7.91
N PHE A 33 14.92 -35.39 -8.84
CA PHE A 33 15.00 -33.94 -8.75
C PHE A 33 13.64 -33.25 -9.02
N GLU A 34 12.90 -33.71 -10.04
CA GLU A 34 11.57 -33.17 -10.36
C GLU A 34 10.56 -33.47 -9.25
N ALA A 35 10.54 -34.71 -8.79
CA ALA A 35 9.69 -35.09 -7.66
C ALA A 35 10.05 -34.32 -6.39
N ALA A 36 11.32 -33.96 -6.17
CA ALA A 36 11.75 -33.14 -5.05
C ALA A 36 11.25 -31.69 -5.15
N ILE A 37 11.20 -31.11 -6.35
CA ILE A 37 10.59 -29.80 -6.60
C ILE A 37 9.11 -29.83 -6.24
N ASP A 38 8.37 -30.82 -6.74
CA ASP A 38 6.93 -30.99 -6.45
C ASP A 38 6.67 -31.21 -4.94
N TRP A 39 7.52 -31.97 -4.30
CA TRP A 39 7.45 -32.21 -2.85
C TRP A 39 7.66 -30.89 -2.07
N LEU A 40 8.66 -30.09 -2.47
CA LEU A 40 8.91 -28.78 -1.86
C LEU A 40 7.75 -27.81 -2.08
N ARG A 41 7.16 -27.80 -3.28
CA ARG A 41 5.98 -26.99 -3.59
C ARG A 41 4.80 -27.38 -2.69
N THR A 42 4.50 -28.66 -2.58
CA THR A 42 3.42 -29.17 -1.72
C THR A 42 3.65 -28.81 -0.24
N LYS A 43 4.90 -28.92 0.23
CA LYS A 43 5.26 -28.53 1.61
C LYS A 43 5.21 -27.02 1.83
N GLY A 44 5.58 -26.24 0.82
CA GLY A 44 5.46 -24.78 0.83
C GLY A 44 4.01 -24.32 1.00
N LEU A 45 3.10 -24.88 0.22
CA LEU A 45 1.65 -24.66 0.35
C LEU A 45 1.13 -24.99 1.76
N ALA A 46 1.53 -26.14 2.32
CA ALA A 46 1.13 -26.54 3.67
C ALA A 46 1.70 -25.61 4.77
N LYS A 47 2.93 -25.09 4.59
CA LYS A 47 3.52 -24.10 5.50
C LYS A 47 2.79 -22.76 5.42
N ALA A 48 2.49 -22.29 4.20
CA ALA A 48 1.76 -21.05 3.98
C ALA A 48 0.34 -21.13 4.58
N ALA A 49 -0.38 -22.22 4.34
CA ALA A 49 -1.72 -22.43 4.89
C ALA A 49 -1.74 -22.38 6.44
N LYS A 50 -0.71 -22.94 7.10
CA LYS A 50 -0.60 -22.86 8.57
C LYS A 50 -0.36 -21.46 9.13
N LYS A 51 0.12 -20.55 8.29
CA LYS A 51 0.45 -19.19 8.68
C LYS A 51 -0.61 -18.17 8.29
N SER A 52 -1.52 -18.52 7.39
CA SER A 52 -2.53 -17.60 6.85
C SER A 52 -3.46 -16.97 7.90
N SER A 53 -3.60 -17.58 9.07
CA SER A 53 -4.38 -17.02 10.19
C SER A 53 -3.63 -16.02 11.06
N ARG A 54 -2.33 -15.83 10.83
CA ARG A 54 -1.52 -14.85 11.58
C ARG A 54 -1.72 -13.47 11.01
N VAL A 55 -1.84 -12.49 11.88
CA VAL A 55 -1.98 -11.09 11.48
C VAL A 55 -0.69 -10.60 10.81
N ALA A 56 -0.82 -10.09 9.60
CA ALA A 56 0.25 -9.44 8.85
C ALA A 56 -0.13 -7.96 8.67
N ALA A 57 0.41 -7.09 9.52
CA ALA A 57 0.11 -5.66 9.55
C ALA A 57 1.33 -4.78 9.26
N GLU A 58 2.52 -5.37 9.22
CA GLU A 58 3.76 -4.76 8.76
C GLU A 58 3.96 -5.02 7.27
N GLY A 59 5.08 -4.63 6.69
CA GLY A 59 5.41 -4.86 5.28
C GLY A 59 5.79 -3.60 4.54
N LEU A 60 5.41 -3.51 3.25
CA LEU A 60 5.75 -2.38 2.38
C LEU A 60 4.56 -1.96 1.50
N VAL A 61 4.50 -0.66 1.26
CA VAL A 61 3.81 -0.09 0.11
C VAL A 61 4.85 0.19 -0.97
N ALA A 62 4.58 -0.26 -2.19
CA ALA A 62 5.39 0.08 -3.36
C ALA A 62 4.55 0.81 -4.41
N VAL A 63 5.21 1.70 -5.15
CA VAL A 63 4.59 2.50 -6.21
C VAL A 63 5.31 2.25 -7.53
N ALA A 64 4.56 2.30 -8.63
CA ALA A 64 5.12 2.28 -9.97
C ALA A 64 4.33 3.21 -10.90
N ILE A 65 4.99 3.77 -11.92
CA ILE A 65 4.37 4.64 -12.93
C ILE A 65 4.80 4.23 -14.33
N SER A 66 3.87 4.35 -15.28
CA SER A 66 4.14 4.22 -16.71
C SER A 66 3.06 4.96 -17.51
N ASP A 67 3.48 5.74 -18.51
CA ASP A 67 2.60 6.35 -19.52
C ASP A 67 1.33 7.06 -18.97
N GLY A 68 1.49 7.88 -17.93
CA GLY A 68 0.37 8.60 -17.32
C GLY A 68 -0.49 7.77 -16.36
N LYS A 69 -0.13 6.51 -16.12
CA LYS A 69 -0.72 5.64 -15.10
C LYS A 69 0.22 5.50 -13.90
N GLY A 70 -0.34 5.56 -12.70
CA GLY A 70 0.36 5.25 -11.46
C GLY A 70 -0.38 4.18 -10.67
N VAL A 71 0.38 3.30 -10.01
CA VAL A 71 -0.15 2.25 -9.14
C VAL A 71 0.55 2.26 -7.79
N ALA A 72 -0.20 1.95 -6.75
CA ALA A 72 0.30 1.66 -5.41
C ALA A 72 -0.17 0.27 -4.99
N VAL A 73 0.71 -0.52 -4.41
CA VAL A 73 0.40 -1.85 -3.90
C VAL A 73 0.87 -1.97 -2.46
N GLU A 74 0.09 -2.64 -1.61
CA GLU A 74 0.46 -2.98 -0.24
C GLU A 74 0.63 -4.49 -0.12
N VAL A 75 1.84 -4.90 0.28
CA VAL A 75 2.18 -6.28 0.60
C VAL A 75 2.56 -6.35 2.05
N ASN A 76 1.76 -7.04 2.85
CA ASN A 76 1.98 -7.15 4.29
C ASN A 76 2.81 -8.37 4.67
N SER A 77 3.47 -8.27 5.83
CA SER A 77 4.20 -9.30 6.56
C SER A 77 3.87 -9.24 8.05
N GLU A 78 4.30 -10.24 8.84
CA GLU A 78 4.06 -10.25 10.29
C GLU A 78 4.92 -9.21 11.02
N THR A 79 6.19 -9.01 10.57
CA THR A 79 7.16 -8.14 11.23
C THR A 79 7.81 -7.14 10.27
N ASP A 80 8.32 -6.03 10.81
CA ASP A 80 9.08 -5.00 10.08
C ASP A 80 10.45 -5.49 9.59
N PHE A 81 10.98 -6.59 10.13
CA PHE A 81 12.25 -7.18 9.68
C PHE A 81 12.14 -7.70 8.25
N VAL A 82 10.98 -8.22 7.86
CA VAL A 82 10.73 -8.71 6.50
C VAL A 82 10.78 -7.56 5.49
N ALA A 83 10.31 -6.37 5.85
CA ALA A 83 10.40 -5.18 4.99
C ALA A 83 11.85 -4.80 4.61
N LYS A 84 12.83 -5.23 5.39
CA LYS A 84 14.27 -5.01 5.15
C LYS A 84 14.93 -6.16 4.37
N ASN A 85 14.21 -7.25 4.13
CA ASN A 85 14.71 -8.41 3.41
C ASN A 85 14.72 -8.16 1.90
N SER A 86 15.86 -8.38 1.24
CA SER A 86 16.03 -8.12 -0.20
C SER A 86 15.09 -8.95 -1.08
N ASP A 87 14.89 -10.24 -0.77
CA ASP A 87 14.00 -11.10 -1.56
C ASP A 87 12.54 -10.62 -1.47
N PHE A 88 12.13 -10.13 -0.30
CA PHE A 88 10.80 -9.52 -0.11
C PHE A 88 10.67 -8.22 -0.90
N GLN A 89 11.68 -7.34 -0.83
CA GLN A 89 11.70 -6.08 -1.59
C GLN A 89 11.66 -6.31 -3.11
N GLU A 90 12.44 -7.25 -3.62
CA GLU A 90 12.44 -7.62 -5.04
C GLU A 90 11.07 -8.15 -5.49
N MET A 91 10.44 -9.00 -4.68
CA MET A 91 9.09 -9.48 -4.93
C MET A 91 8.07 -8.34 -4.95
N VAL A 92 8.08 -7.46 -3.94
CA VAL A 92 7.14 -6.33 -3.85
C VAL A 92 7.32 -5.37 -5.03
N LYS A 93 8.56 -5.11 -5.45
CA LYS A 93 8.86 -4.32 -6.64
C LYS A 93 8.27 -4.94 -7.90
N ALA A 94 8.48 -6.25 -8.11
CA ALA A 94 7.94 -6.95 -9.27
C ALA A 94 6.40 -6.93 -9.28
N ILE A 95 5.76 -7.07 -8.12
CA ILE A 95 4.30 -6.96 -7.96
C ILE A 95 3.82 -5.56 -8.34
N ALA A 96 4.48 -4.49 -7.88
CA ALA A 96 4.12 -3.11 -8.23
C ALA A 96 4.21 -2.85 -9.74
N HIS A 97 5.24 -3.36 -10.41
CA HIS A 97 5.34 -3.25 -11.86
C HIS A 97 4.24 -4.05 -12.58
N ALA A 98 3.92 -5.26 -12.14
CA ALA A 98 2.84 -6.06 -12.72
C ALA A 98 1.45 -5.42 -12.51
N ALA A 99 1.29 -4.61 -11.47
CA ALA A 99 0.05 -3.88 -11.19
C ALA A 99 -0.28 -2.81 -12.27
N LEU A 100 0.70 -2.35 -13.04
CA LEU A 100 0.47 -1.42 -14.15
C LEU A 100 -0.42 -2.02 -15.26
N ASP A 101 -0.40 -3.34 -15.43
CA ASP A 101 -1.07 -4.05 -16.52
C ASP A 101 -2.43 -4.64 -16.12
N VAL A 102 -2.86 -4.44 -14.86
CA VAL A 102 -4.11 -5.00 -14.33
C VAL A 102 -4.96 -3.94 -13.66
N SER A 103 -6.22 -4.29 -13.31
CA SER A 103 -7.19 -3.33 -12.80
C SER A 103 -7.59 -3.55 -11.34
N ASN A 104 -7.26 -4.69 -10.75
CA ASN A 104 -7.62 -5.01 -9.37
C ASN A 104 -6.69 -6.05 -8.75
N THR A 105 -6.81 -6.21 -7.44
CA THR A 105 -5.96 -7.12 -6.64
C THR A 105 -6.10 -8.60 -7.05
N ASP A 106 -7.31 -9.03 -7.46
CA ASP A 106 -7.53 -10.43 -7.88
C ASP A 106 -6.79 -10.73 -9.19
N GLN A 107 -6.85 -9.83 -10.16
CA GLN A 107 -6.08 -9.95 -11.39
C GLN A 107 -4.57 -9.88 -11.14
N LEU A 108 -4.15 -9.03 -10.19
CA LEU A 108 -2.75 -8.93 -9.80
C LEU A 108 -2.25 -10.23 -9.16
N ALA A 109 -3.05 -10.89 -8.34
CA ALA A 109 -2.69 -12.19 -7.75
C ALA A 109 -2.43 -13.28 -8.81
N GLU A 110 -3.14 -13.20 -9.94
CA GLU A 110 -2.99 -14.11 -11.09
C GLU A 110 -1.94 -13.66 -12.11
N ALA A 111 -1.46 -12.42 -12.02
CA ALA A 111 -0.46 -11.87 -12.93
C ALA A 111 0.88 -12.63 -12.80
N SER A 112 1.63 -12.69 -13.90
CA SER A 112 2.93 -13.38 -13.93
C SER A 112 4.06 -12.41 -13.61
N ILE A 113 4.87 -12.75 -12.61
CA ILE A 113 6.14 -12.11 -12.27
C ILE A 113 7.25 -13.16 -12.33
N ASN A 114 8.30 -12.90 -13.12
CA ASN A 114 9.42 -13.83 -13.28
C ASN A 114 8.99 -15.26 -13.68
N GLY A 115 7.93 -15.40 -14.48
CA GLY A 115 7.41 -16.68 -14.96
C GLY A 115 6.53 -17.47 -13.98
N LYS A 116 6.19 -16.88 -12.81
CA LYS A 116 5.25 -17.45 -11.83
C LYS A 116 4.13 -16.47 -11.53
N LYS A 117 2.99 -16.98 -11.06
CA LYS A 117 1.92 -16.12 -10.54
C LYS A 117 2.38 -15.39 -9.28
N VAL A 118 1.85 -14.18 -9.05
CA VAL A 118 2.07 -13.43 -7.82
C VAL A 118 1.66 -14.25 -6.60
N SER A 119 0.51 -14.92 -6.63
CA SER A 119 0.03 -15.80 -5.56
C SER A 119 0.98 -16.96 -5.24
N ASP A 120 1.55 -17.59 -6.26
CA ASP A 120 2.54 -18.66 -6.08
C ASP A 120 3.86 -18.10 -5.51
N THR A 121 4.29 -16.93 -5.98
CA THR A 121 5.50 -16.26 -5.50
C THR A 121 5.39 -15.85 -4.03
N LEU A 122 4.23 -15.35 -3.60
CA LEU A 122 3.92 -15.07 -2.19
C LEU A 122 4.03 -16.34 -1.35
N THR A 123 3.42 -17.43 -1.82
CA THR A 123 3.47 -18.75 -1.15
C THR A 123 4.91 -19.24 -0.96
N ASP A 124 5.74 -19.13 -1.99
CA ASP A 124 7.15 -19.50 -1.93
C ASP A 124 7.92 -18.67 -0.90
N ASN A 125 7.66 -17.34 -0.87
CA ASN A 125 8.28 -16.45 0.10
C ASN A 125 7.82 -16.73 1.54
N ILE A 126 6.54 -17.04 1.78
CA ILE A 126 6.04 -17.48 3.08
C ILE A 126 6.76 -18.76 3.53
N ALA A 127 6.94 -19.73 2.62
CA ALA A 127 7.64 -20.98 2.94
C ALA A 127 9.12 -20.76 3.25
N LYS A 128 9.78 -19.81 2.53
CA LYS A 128 11.21 -19.48 2.64
C LYS A 128 11.51 -18.65 3.88
N ILE A 129 10.81 -17.51 4.06
CA ILE A 129 11.05 -16.52 5.12
C ILE A 129 10.42 -16.99 6.43
N GLY A 130 9.27 -17.67 6.36
CA GLY A 130 8.64 -18.26 7.53
C GLY A 130 7.62 -17.36 8.22
N GLU A 131 7.21 -16.26 7.62
CA GLU A 131 6.14 -15.38 8.08
C GLU A 131 4.94 -15.39 7.13
N ASN A 132 3.75 -15.06 7.63
CA ASN A 132 2.59 -14.81 6.78
C ASN A 132 2.82 -13.56 5.93
N MET A 133 2.40 -13.62 4.67
CA MET A 133 2.46 -12.49 3.74
C MET A 133 1.19 -12.43 2.92
N THR A 134 0.70 -11.21 2.66
CA THR A 134 -0.52 -11.00 1.87
C THR A 134 -0.34 -9.85 0.90
N LEU A 135 -0.77 -10.04 -0.35
CA LEU A 135 -1.09 -8.94 -1.24
C LEU A 135 -2.44 -8.38 -0.78
N ARG A 136 -2.40 -7.26 -0.07
CA ARG A 136 -3.59 -6.74 0.62
C ARG A 136 -4.49 -5.92 -0.29
N ARG A 137 -3.90 -4.96 -0.99
CA ARG A 137 -4.64 -4.03 -1.86
C ARG A 137 -3.76 -3.44 -2.93
N MET A 138 -4.39 -2.96 -3.97
CA MET A 138 -3.80 -2.10 -4.97
C MET A 138 -4.76 -0.97 -5.33
N GLU A 139 -4.21 0.17 -5.71
CA GLU A 139 -4.94 1.27 -6.28
C GLU A 139 -4.21 1.82 -7.49
N ALA A 140 -4.95 2.33 -8.46
CA ALA A 140 -4.41 2.91 -9.69
C ALA A 140 -5.09 4.23 -10.00
N ILE A 141 -4.31 5.19 -10.53
CA ILE A 141 -4.82 6.47 -11.04
C ILE A 141 -4.20 6.78 -12.40
N GLU A 142 -4.90 7.54 -13.21
CA GLU A 142 -4.49 7.91 -14.55
C GLU A 142 -4.78 9.40 -14.80
N ALA A 143 -3.83 10.10 -15.43
CA ALA A 143 -3.97 11.49 -15.92
C ALA A 143 -2.91 11.78 -16.98
N GLU A 144 -2.81 13.04 -17.43
CA GLU A 144 -1.72 13.45 -18.30
C GLU A 144 -0.35 13.11 -17.70
N ARG A 145 -0.23 13.29 -16.38
CA ARG A 145 0.98 12.94 -15.62
C ARG A 145 0.60 12.38 -14.26
N VAL A 146 1.37 11.40 -13.81
CA VAL A 146 1.31 10.88 -12.44
C VAL A 146 2.70 10.98 -11.83
N VAL A 147 2.76 11.47 -10.60
CA VAL A 147 3.99 11.49 -9.79
C VAL A 147 3.83 10.62 -8.56
N THR A 148 4.95 10.10 -8.08
CA THR A 148 5.01 9.26 -6.89
C THR A 148 5.84 9.92 -5.79
N TYR A 149 5.47 9.61 -4.55
CA TYR A 149 6.28 9.93 -3.38
C TYR A 149 6.21 8.76 -2.40
N VAL A 150 7.34 8.40 -1.82
CA VAL A 150 7.42 7.39 -0.76
C VAL A 150 8.01 8.00 0.49
N HIS A 151 7.26 7.92 1.58
CA HIS A 151 7.70 8.38 2.90
C HIS A 151 8.21 7.19 3.73
N ASN A 152 9.26 7.42 4.53
CA ASN A 152 9.99 6.36 5.25
C ASN A 152 10.40 5.23 4.29
N SER A 153 11.15 5.62 3.26
CA SER A 153 11.60 4.69 2.22
C SER A 153 12.48 3.58 2.79
N ALA A 154 12.14 2.33 2.48
CA ALA A 154 12.96 1.16 2.77
C ALA A 154 13.90 0.81 1.61
N ALA A 155 13.46 1.09 0.38
CA ALA A 155 14.21 0.97 -0.86
C ALA A 155 13.61 1.92 -1.91
N GLN A 156 14.16 1.92 -3.13
CA GLN A 156 13.63 2.75 -4.21
C GLN A 156 12.16 2.38 -4.48
N ASP A 157 11.29 3.41 -4.55
CA ASP A 157 9.86 3.31 -4.86
C ASP A 157 9.05 2.45 -3.88
N MET A 158 9.56 2.19 -2.67
CA MET A 158 8.84 1.45 -1.63
C MET A 158 9.20 1.88 -0.22
N GLY A 159 8.22 1.84 0.68
CA GLY A 159 8.38 2.23 2.09
C GLY A 159 7.09 2.07 2.90
N GLN A 160 6.95 2.88 3.94
CA GLN A 160 5.80 2.81 4.85
C GLN A 160 4.55 3.52 4.33
N ILE A 161 4.73 4.61 3.57
CA ILE A 161 3.62 5.33 2.94
C ILE A 161 3.98 5.58 1.48
N GLY A 162 3.13 5.12 0.57
CA GLY A 162 3.18 5.44 -0.85
C GLY A 162 2.08 6.42 -1.23
N VAL A 163 2.44 7.41 -2.04
CA VAL A 163 1.51 8.42 -2.55
C VAL A 163 1.63 8.53 -4.06
N LEU A 164 0.49 8.60 -4.71
CA LEU A 164 0.35 8.93 -6.13
C LEU A 164 -0.41 10.24 -6.23
N VAL A 165 0.01 11.15 -7.10
CA VAL A 165 -0.74 12.36 -7.45
C VAL A 165 -0.85 12.44 -8.96
N ALA A 166 -2.08 12.49 -9.44
CA ALA A 166 -2.44 12.65 -10.85
C ALA A 166 -2.73 14.12 -11.15
N ILE A 167 -2.12 14.65 -12.18
CA ILE A 167 -2.24 16.04 -12.57
C ILE A 167 -2.48 16.21 -14.09
N ASN A 168 -3.20 17.26 -14.45
CA ASN A 168 -3.14 17.88 -15.76
C ASN A 168 -2.20 19.10 -15.68
N GLY A 169 -1.25 19.16 -16.59
CA GLY A 169 -0.19 20.17 -16.61
C GLY A 169 1.22 19.58 -16.50
N GLU A 170 2.24 20.44 -16.61
CA GLU A 170 3.62 19.96 -16.77
C GLU A 170 4.48 20.05 -15.50
N ASN A 171 4.02 20.76 -14.44
CA ASN A 171 4.80 21.01 -13.24
C ASN A 171 4.83 19.80 -12.29
N THR A 172 5.64 18.79 -12.63
CA THR A 172 5.81 17.57 -11.84
C THR A 172 6.50 17.81 -10.51
N GLU A 173 7.30 18.89 -10.38
CA GLU A 173 7.93 19.25 -9.09
C GLU A 173 6.87 19.73 -8.09
N PHE A 174 5.93 20.56 -8.53
CA PHE A 174 4.79 20.94 -7.71
C PHE A 174 3.94 19.71 -7.32
N ALA A 175 3.65 18.84 -8.28
CA ALA A 175 2.90 17.60 -8.00
C ALA A 175 3.60 16.71 -6.95
N ARG A 176 4.95 16.66 -6.97
CA ARG A 176 5.73 15.96 -5.94
C ARG A 176 5.60 16.63 -4.57
N GLN A 177 5.59 17.94 -4.50
CA GLN A 177 5.34 18.69 -3.25
C GLN A 177 3.92 18.40 -2.71
N VAL A 178 2.92 18.31 -3.60
CA VAL A 178 1.56 17.88 -3.22
C VAL A 178 1.58 16.46 -2.69
N ALA A 179 2.32 15.52 -3.31
CA ALA A 179 2.43 14.16 -2.81
C ALA A 179 3.08 14.10 -1.41
N MET A 180 4.07 14.94 -1.13
CA MET A 180 4.65 15.10 0.21
C MET A 180 3.61 15.63 1.21
N HIS A 181 2.81 16.62 0.79
CA HIS A 181 1.71 17.16 1.60
C HIS A 181 0.68 16.08 1.92
N VAL A 182 0.24 15.30 0.91
CA VAL A 182 -0.72 14.19 1.09
C VAL A 182 -0.18 13.14 2.06
N ALA A 183 1.10 12.80 1.98
CA ALA A 183 1.72 11.86 2.91
C ALA A 183 1.63 12.33 4.37
N ALA A 184 1.85 13.62 4.60
CA ALA A 184 1.87 14.24 5.94
C ALA A 184 0.48 14.57 6.48
N ALA A 185 -0.38 15.19 5.65
CA ALA A 185 -1.67 15.74 6.08
C ALA A 185 -2.83 14.72 6.03
N ASN A 186 -2.66 13.61 5.28
CA ASN A 186 -3.67 12.55 5.15
C ASN A 186 -5.09 13.07 4.86
N PRO A 187 -5.32 13.82 3.78
CA PRO A 187 -6.65 14.30 3.43
C PRO A 187 -7.60 13.14 3.15
N GLN A 188 -8.89 13.33 3.47
CA GLN A 188 -9.91 12.28 3.30
C GLN A 188 -10.50 12.26 1.88
N ALA A 189 -10.47 13.40 1.17
CA ALA A 189 -10.95 13.53 -0.19
C ALA A 189 -10.22 14.66 -0.91
N LEU A 190 -10.26 14.69 -2.24
CA LEU A 190 -9.69 15.78 -3.02
C LEU A 190 -10.43 17.09 -2.74
N SER A 191 -11.77 17.04 -2.79
CA SER A 191 -12.64 18.20 -2.56
C SER A 191 -13.85 17.82 -1.68
N SER A 192 -14.59 18.82 -1.23
CA SER A 192 -15.81 18.62 -0.44
C SER A 192 -16.93 17.88 -1.20
N ALA A 193 -16.88 17.88 -2.53
CA ALA A 193 -17.85 17.16 -3.36
C ALA A 193 -17.63 15.64 -3.33
N GLU A 194 -16.42 15.18 -3.01
CA GLU A 194 -16.04 13.76 -2.96
C GLU A 194 -16.11 13.17 -1.55
N LEU A 195 -16.32 14.00 -0.53
CA LEU A 195 -16.47 13.52 0.84
C LEU A 195 -17.74 12.68 0.99
N ASP A 196 -17.63 11.59 1.75
CA ASP A 196 -18.79 10.80 2.15
C ASP A 196 -19.79 11.69 2.91
N GLN A 197 -21.01 11.79 2.41
CA GLN A 197 -22.08 12.60 2.97
C GLN A 197 -22.39 12.19 4.43
N SER A 198 -22.23 10.93 4.78
CA SER A 198 -22.43 10.46 6.15
C SER A 198 -21.42 11.08 7.13
N VAL A 199 -20.18 11.31 6.70
CA VAL A 199 -19.14 11.98 7.47
C VAL A 199 -19.50 13.46 7.67
N VAL A 200 -19.94 14.12 6.59
CA VAL A 200 -20.36 15.54 6.63
C VAL A 200 -21.56 15.73 7.56
N GLU A 201 -22.60 14.88 7.44
CA GLU A 201 -23.81 14.94 8.28
C GLU A 201 -23.48 14.64 9.74
N ARG A 202 -22.65 13.65 10.02
CA ARG A 202 -22.22 13.31 11.38
C ARG A 202 -21.53 14.49 12.03
N GLU A 203 -20.57 15.11 11.35
CA GLU A 203 -19.85 16.27 11.88
C GLU A 203 -20.80 17.47 12.10
N LYS A 204 -21.70 17.74 11.13
CA LYS A 204 -22.70 18.79 11.26
C LYS A 204 -23.59 18.58 12.50
N ASN A 205 -24.02 17.34 12.77
CA ASN A 205 -24.82 17.03 13.94
C ASN A 205 -24.06 17.28 15.24
N ILE A 206 -22.80 16.83 15.33
CA ILE A 206 -21.91 17.08 16.48
C ILE A 206 -21.75 18.57 16.73
N LEU A 207 -21.43 19.34 15.68
CA LEU A 207 -21.26 20.80 15.79
C LEU A 207 -22.55 21.52 16.16
N THR A 208 -23.72 21.01 15.73
CA THR A 208 -25.02 21.54 16.08
C THR A 208 -25.32 21.36 17.55
N GLU A 209 -25.12 20.15 18.09
CA GLU A 209 -25.32 19.91 19.53
C GLU A 209 -24.39 20.77 20.41
N GLN A 210 -23.08 20.82 20.04
CA GLN A 210 -22.12 21.68 20.74
C GLN A 210 -22.50 23.17 20.69
N ALA A 211 -23.03 23.64 19.56
CA ALA A 211 -23.45 25.04 19.44
C ALA A 211 -24.68 25.36 20.28
N ARG A 212 -25.64 24.43 20.37
CA ARG A 212 -26.86 24.58 21.22
C ARG A 212 -26.51 24.67 22.69
N GLU A 213 -25.55 23.91 23.20
CA GLU A 213 -25.08 23.99 24.58
C GLU A 213 -24.52 25.36 24.94
N SER A 214 -24.13 26.19 23.98
CA SER A 214 -23.63 27.53 24.20
C SER A 214 -24.73 28.53 24.69
N GLY A 215 -26.02 28.16 24.59
CA GLY A 215 -27.14 29.01 24.99
C GLY A 215 -27.35 30.28 24.17
N LYS A 216 -26.72 30.35 22.98
CA LYS A 216 -26.82 31.54 22.09
C LYS A 216 -28.13 31.53 21.29
N PRO A 217 -28.54 32.69 20.75
CA PRO A 217 -29.69 32.75 19.85
C PRO A 217 -29.51 31.90 18.61
N GLU A 218 -30.59 31.31 18.06
CA GLU A 218 -30.59 30.39 16.96
C GLU A 218 -29.83 30.92 15.71
N GLN A 219 -30.07 32.20 15.37
CA GLN A 219 -29.35 32.84 14.25
C GLN A 219 -27.81 32.90 14.41
N VAL A 220 -27.35 32.99 15.68
CA VAL A 220 -25.93 32.96 15.99
C VAL A 220 -25.38 31.54 15.89
N ILE A 221 -26.18 30.57 16.36
CA ILE A 221 -25.86 29.14 16.27
C ILE A 221 -25.71 28.71 14.81
N GLU A 222 -26.63 29.08 13.92
CA GLU A 222 -26.52 28.78 12.49
C GLU A 222 -25.23 29.29 11.86
N LYS A 223 -24.86 30.56 12.13
CA LYS A 223 -23.61 31.15 11.63
C LYS A 223 -22.38 30.45 12.21
N MET A 224 -22.43 30.03 13.47
CA MET A 224 -21.34 29.26 14.10
C MET A 224 -21.18 27.89 13.40
N ILE A 225 -22.28 27.19 13.14
CA ILE A 225 -22.26 25.89 12.45
C ILE A 225 -21.68 26.06 11.04
N GLN A 226 -22.15 27.06 10.27
CA GLN A 226 -21.62 27.32 8.93
C GLN A 226 -20.11 27.60 8.96
N GLY A 227 -19.64 28.43 9.89
CA GLY A 227 -18.20 28.73 10.02
C GLY A 227 -17.37 27.50 10.40
N ARG A 228 -17.86 26.70 11.35
CA ARG A 228 -17.17 25.47 11.77
C ARG A 228 -17.17 24.40 10.68
N MET A 229 -18.30 24.20 9.98
CA MET A 229 -18.37 23.30 8.85
C MET A 229 -17.40 23.68 7.72
N LYS A 230 -17.31 24.98 7.40
CA LYS A 230 -16.35 25.48 6.42
C LYS A 230 -14.91 25.13 6.83
N LYS A 231 -14.59 25.30 8.12
CA LYS A 231 -13.25 24.97 8.64
C LYS A 231 -13.01 23.45 8.57
N PHE A 232 -13.97 22.64 9.01
CA PHE A 232 -13.89 21.19 8.93
C PHE A 232 -13.63 20.72 7.49
N LEU A 233 -14.41 21.20 6.51
CA LEU A 233 -14.24 20.84 5.11
C LEU A 233 -12.86 21.25 4.58
N ALA A 234 -12.34 22.40 4.98
CA ALA A 234 -10.99 22.83 4.63
C ALA A 234 -9.92 21.92 5.24
N GLU A 235 -10.10 21.46 6.48
CA GLU A 235 -9.14 20.60 7.17
C GLU A 235 -9.09 19.18 6.62
N VAL A 236 -10.20 18.64 6.10
CA VAL A 236 -10.27 17.24 5.65
C VAL A 236 -10.14 17.05 4.15
N THR A 237 -10.15 18.12 3.34
CA THR A 237 -10.01 18.02 1.89
C THR A 237 -8.68 18.53 1.40
N LEU A 238 -8.04 17.82 0.47
CA LEU A 238 -6.73 18.17 -0.06
C LEU A 238 -6.68 19.61 -0.59
N LEU A 239 -7.65 19.98 -1.43
CA LEU A 239 -7.67 21.33 -2.05
C LEU A 239 -7.92 22.44 -1.04
N GLY A 240 -8.62 22.15 0.07
CA GLY A 240 -8.94 23.10 1.13
C GLY A 240 -7.84 23.29 2.18
N GLN A 241 -6.94 22.33 2.32
CA GLN A 241 -5.87 22.37 3.33
C GLN A 241 -4.84 23.47 3.03
N ASP A 242 -4.27 24.05 4.10
CA ASP A 242 -3.12 24.93 3.98
C ASP A 242 -1.91 24.12 3.48
N PHE A 243 -1.26 24.61 2.43
CA PHE A 243 -0.19 23.86 1.76
C PHE A 243 1.07 23.79 2.64
N VAL A 244 1.52 22.58 2.98
CA VAL A 244 2.65 22.36 3.92
C VAL A 244 3.93 23.10 3.49
N ILE A 245 4.16 23.27 2.18
CA ILE A 245 5.35 23.97 1.65
C ILE A 245 5.20 25.50 1.74
N ASN A 246 3.98 26.01 1.64
CA ASN A 246 3.65 27.42 1.76
C ASN A 246 2.29 27.59 2.45
N PRO A 247 2.26 27.69 3.80
CA PRO A 247 1.02 27.74 4.56
C PRO A 247 0.17 29.01 4.36
N ASP A 248 0.69 30.00 3.67
CA ASP A 248 -0.09 31.20 3.30
C ASP A 248 -1.08 30.94 2.16
N LEU A 249 -0.96 29.79 1.49
CA LEU A 249 -1.81 29.37 0.38
C LEU A 249 -2.51 28.04 0.72
N THR A 250 -3.75 27.89 0.26
CA THR A 250 -4.34 26.55 0.18
C THR A 250 -3.70 25.75 -0.94
N VAL A 251 -3.80 24.40 -0.88
CA VAL A 251 -3.32 23.53 -1.97
C VAL A 251 -3.96 23.92 -3.31
N GLU A 252 -5.26 24.30 -3.32
CA GLU A 252 -5.96 24.78 -4.52
C GLU A 252 -5.33 26.06 -5.07
N ALA A 253 -5.06 27.03 -4.21
CA ALA A 253 -4.44 28.30 -4.63
C ALA A 253 -3.01 28.08 -5.15
N ALA A 254 -2.23 27.25 -4.48
CA ALA A 254 -0.88 26.90 -4.90
C ALA A 254 -0.88 26.14 -6.25
N ALA A 255 -1.84 25.23 -6.47
CA ALA A 255 -1.99 24.52 -7.74
C ALA A 255 -2.31 25.46 -8.90
N ARG A 256 -3.18 26.44 -8.65
CA ARG A 256 -3.51 27.49 -9.64
C ARG A 256 -2.30 28.35 -9.99
N GLU A 257 -1.50 28.76 -9.00
CA GLU A 257 -0.25 29.51 -9.24
C GLU A 257 0.78 28.67 -10.00
N ALA A 258 0.84 27.38 -9.74
CA ALA A 258 1.74 26.45 -10.43
C ALA A 258 1.28 26.08 -11.85
N GLY A 259 0.07 26.49 -12.26
CA GLY A 259 -0.52 26.15 -13.56
C GLY A 259 -0.87 24.65 -13.69
N VAL A 260 -1.27 24.03 -12.59
CA VAL A 260 -1.57 22.59 -12.51
C VAL A 260 -2.98 22.37 -11.97
N GLU A 261 -3.69 21.42 -12.54
CA GLU A 261 -4.91 20.86 -11.99
C GLU A 261 -4.61 19.52 -11.32
N ILE A 262 -4.94 19.38 -10.04
CA ILE A 262 -4.85 18.10 -9.34
C ILE A 262 -6.13 17.33 -9.64
N VAL A 263 -5.99 16.19 -10.34
CA VAL A 263 -7.11 15.37 -10.81
C VAL A 263 -7.53 14.37 -9.74
N SER A 264 -6.56 13.69 -9.14
CA SER A 264 -6.80 12.70 -8.08
C SER A 264 -5.52 12.40 -7.33
N TYR A 265 -5.65 11.71 -6.21
CA TYR A 265 -4.51 11.19 -5.47
C TYR A 265 -4.85 9.84 -4.84
N VAL A 266 -3.80 9.07 -4.55
CA VAL A 266 -3.85 7.88 -3.70
C VAL A 266 -2.85 8.07 -2.58
N ARG A 267 -3.25 7.75 -1.36
CA ARG A 267 -2.35 7.57 -0.22
C ARG A 267 -2.57 6.19 0.38
N MET A 268 -1.52 5.44 0.49
CA MET A 268 -1.55 4.09 1.04
C MET A 268 -0.48 3.97 2.11
N ALA A 269 -0.88 3.64 3.34
CA ALA A 269 0.05 3.40 4.45
C ALA A 269 -0.01 1.92 4.85
N VAL A 270 1.15 1.36 5.17
CA VAL A 270 1.27 -0.03 5.62
C VAL A 270 0.40 -0.25 6.86
N GLY A 271 -0.40 -1.31 6.85
CA GLY A 271 -1.21 -1.73 7.98
C GLY A 271 -2.42 -0.84 8.31
N GLU A 272 -2.65 0.24 7.57
CA GLU A 272 -3.74 1.17 7.82
C GLU A 272 -5.10 0.45 7.83
N GLY A 273 -5.87 0.62 8.93
CA GLY A 273 -7.18 -0.02 9.12
C GLY A 273 -7.11 -1.52 9.50
N ILE A 274 -5.93 -2.07 9.77
CA ILE A 274 -5.81 -3.41 10.37
C ILE A 274 -5.93 -3.26 11.89
N GLU A 275 -7.01 -3.79 12.47
CA GLU A 275 -7.15 -3.87 13.92
C GLU A 275 -6.20 -4.92 14.48
N LEU A 276 -5.18 -4.47 15.20
CA LEU A 276 -4.37 -5.36 16.02
C LEU A 276 -5.20 -5.71 17.26
N SER A 277 -5.79 -6.92 17.27
CA SER A 277 -6.47 -7.42 18.47
C SER A 277 -5.50 -7.45 19.66
N LEU A 278 -5.78 -6.65 20.69
CA LEU A 278 -5.01 -6.57 21.95
C LEU A 278 -5.14 -7.83 22.82
N ILE A 279 -5.56 -8.98 22.25
CA ILE A 279 -5.80 -10.23 22.97
C ILE A 279 -4.55 -11.13 22.99
N HIS A 280 -3.37 -10.56 23.19
CA HIS A 280 -2.20 -11.36 23.57
C HIS A 280 -1.25 -10.51 24.43
N ILE A 281 -1.71 -10.17 25.63
CA ILE A 281 -0.84 -9.87 26.77
C ILE A 281 -1.12 -10.88 27.87
#